data_06ea2164003420a056c87f079cfbafc8
#
_entry.id   06ea2164003420a056c87f079cfbafc8
#
_cell.length_a   1.000
_cell.length_b   1.000
_cell.length_c   1.000
_cell.angle_alpha   90.00
_cell.angle_beta   90.00
_cell.angle_gamma   90.00
#
_symmetry.space_group_name_H-M   'P 1'
#
loop_
_entity.id
_entity.type
_entity.pdbx_description
1 polymer ?
#
loop_
_entity_poly.entity_id
_entity_poly.type
_entity_poly.pdbx_seq_one_letter_code
_entity_poly.pdbx_strand_id
1 'polypeptide(L)'
;TDSYWAIMRGESVGGAYRGTRLVELPTGAKVSWQDWRREHPDTLVLSVGGRQHTGDVYADYWAREDGFAGQRADDRRLDTKTPIYAFQADGERYAVSHARIRGGAAFALPSGRALFLFRQSDSELFDSTAAFAREGFVSEGGVWRHVTGETFDPRRMEFDGEVTRLGGFDTFWYTWSLNNPETKLLE
;
A
#
# COMPACT_ATOMS: atom_id res chain seq x y z
N THR A 1 -6.42 -16.82 -20.27
CA THR A 1 -5.75 -17.93 -19.58
C THR A 1 -6.73 -18.54 -18.60
N ASP A 2 -7.01 -19.82 -18.70
CA ASP A 2 -7.90 -20.53 -17.77
C ASP A 2 -7.23 -20.70 -16.40
N SER A 3 -7.02 -19.57 -15.69
CA SER A 3 -6.32 -19.56 -14.41
C SER A 3 -6.94 -18.55 -13.46
N TYR A 4 -7.00 -18.92 -12.19
CA TYR A 4 -7.52 -18.09 -11.11
C TYR A 4 -6.37 -17.51 -10.30
N TRP A 5 -6.39 -16.21 -10.12
CA TRP A 5 -5.33 -15.46 -9.46
C TRP A 5 -5.82 -14.86 -8.14
N ALA A 6 -5.15 -15.19 -7.06
CA ALA A 6 -5.35 -14.54 -5.76
C ALA A 6 -4.48 -13.29 -5.71
N ILE A 7 -5.04 -12.15 -6.08
CA ILE A 7 -4.29 -10.87 -6.20
C ILE A 7 -3.58 -10.52 -4.90
N MET A 8 -4.25 -10.68 -3.75
CA MET A 8 -3.65 -10.37 -2.43
C MET A 8 -2.49 -11.30 -2.04
N ARG A 9 -2.36 -12.45 -2.70
CA ARG A 9 -1.23 -13.39 -2.52
C ARG A 9 -0.18 -13.26 -3.61
N GLY A 10 -0.50 -12.58 -4.70
CA GLY A 10 0.37 -12.47 -5.86
C GLY A 10 0.65 -13.81 -6.54
N GLU A 11 -0.30 -14.77 -6.49
CA GLU A 11 -0.10 -16.08 -7.10
C GLU A 11 -1.35 -16.65 -7.76
N SER A 12 -1.14 -17.53 -8.73
CA SER A 12 -2.20 -18.31 -9.33
C SER A 12 -2.56 -19.50 -8.42
N VAL A 13 -3.83 -19.57 -8.02
CA VAL A 13 -4.36 -20.61 -7.12
C VAL A 13 -5.05 -21.75 -7.88
N GLY A 14 -5.26 -21.63 -9.18
CA GLY A 14 -5.92 -22.65 -10.00
C GLY A 14 -5.68 -22.46 -11.49
N GLY A 15 -5.96 -23.50 -12.27
CA GLY A 15 -5.82 -23.52 -13.73
C GLY A 15 -4.39 -23.78 -14.21
N ALA A 16 -4.12 -23.43 -15.49
CA ALA A 16 -2.88 -23.75 -16.17
C ALA A 16 -1.61 -23.15 -15.51
N TYR A 17 -1.75 -22.02 -14.84
CA TYR A 17 -0.63 -21.32 -14.17
C TYR A 17 -0.61 -21.53 -12.66
N ARG A 18 -1.30 -22.53 -12.12
CA ARG A 18 -1.30 -22.78 -10.66
C ARG A 18 0.12 -22.81 -10.09
N GLY A 19 0.34 -22.04 -9.03
CA GLY A 19 1.63 -21.90 -8.34
C GLY A 19 2.57 -20.86 -8.95
N THR A 20 2.22 -20.28 -10.11
CA THR A 20 2.99 -19.16 -10.67
C THR A 20 2.82 -17.94 -9.79
N ARG A 21 3.92 -17.27 -9.47
CA ARG A 21 3.94 -16.02 -8.71
C ARG A 21 4.10 -14.83 -9.62
N LEU A 22 3.40 -13.74 -9.27
CA LEU A 22 3.57 -12.43 -9.90
C LEU A 22 4.78 -11.72 -9.28
N VAL A 23 5.48 -10.98 -10.11
CA VAL A 23 6.49 -10.01 -9.65
C VAL A 23 5.78 -8.68 -9.44
N GLU A 24 5.89 -8.15 -8.24
CA GLU A 24 5.34 -6.84 -7.93
C GLU A 24 6.24 -5.75 -8.48
N LEU A 25 5.66 -4.82 -9.22
CA LEU A 25 6.38 -3.66 -9.75
C LEU A 25 6.09 -2.45 -8.85
N PRO A 26 7.11 -1.85 -8.22
CA PRO A 26 6.93 -0.72 -7.30
C PRO A 26 6.68 0.61 -8.05
N THR A 27 5.91 0.57 -9.12
CA THR A 27 5.67 1.72 -10.02
C THR A 27 4.28 2.32 -9.90
N GLY A 28 3.39 1.68 -9.13
CA GLY A 28 2.04 2.17 -8.91
C GLY A 28 2.01 3.30 -7.87
N ALA A 29 1.34 4.39 -8.20
CA ALA A 29 1.03 5.46 -7.26
C ALA A 29 -0.44 5.87 -7.40
N LYS A 30 -1.06 6.22 -6.29
CA LYS A 30 -2.36 6.89 -6.29
C LYS A 30 -2.10 8.38 -6.32
N VAL A 31 -2.71 9.06 -7.25
CA VAL A 31 -2.57 10.51 -7.41
C VAL A 31 -3.96 11.13 -7.59
N SER A 32 -4.13 12.39 -7.22
CA SER A 32 -5.38 13.08 -7.50
C SER A 32 -5.54 13.27 -9.02
N TRP A 33 -6.79 13.23 -9.50
CA TRP A 33 -7.04 13.51 -10.93
C TRP A 33 -6.56 14.93 -11.33
N GLN A 34 -6.64 15.88 -10.42
CA GLN A 34 -6.18 17.25 -10.66
C GLN A 34 -4.67 17.29 -10.90
N ASP A 35 -3.88 16.60 -10.07
CA ASP A 35 -2.43 16.56 -10.21
C ASP A 35 -2.01 15.78 -11.45
N TRP A 36 -2.61 14.60 -11.66
CA TRP A 36 -2.37 13.82 -12.86
C TRP A 36 -2.59 14.62 -14.14
N ARG A 37 -3.74 15.31 -14.22
CA ARG A 37 -4.09 16.12 -15.40
C ARG A 37 -3.16 17.29 -15.63
N ARG A 38 -2.59 17.85 -14.57
CA ARG A 38 -1.59 18.93 -14.67
C ARG A 38 -0.28 18.43 -15.29
N GLU A 39 0.16 17.23 -14.91
CA GLU A 39 1.41 16.62 -15.37
C GLU A 39 1.25 15.88 -16.70
N HIS A 40 0.05 15.39 -16.99
CA HIS A 40 -0.29 14.62 -18.19
C HIS A 40 -1.53 15.19 -18.88
N PRO A 41 -1.43 16.39 -19.49
CA PRO A 41 -2.59 17.10 -20.06
C PRO A 41 -3.25 16.35 -21.22
N ASP A 42 -2.52 15.49 -21.93
CA ASP A 42 -3.01 14.71 -23.07
C ASP A 42 -3.65 13.38 -22.68
N THR A 43 -3.88 13.13 -21.38
CA THR A 43 -4.51 11.90 -20.89
C THR A 43 -5.92 11.74 -21.45
N LEU A 44 -6.19 10.61 -22.07
CA LEU A 44 -7.52 10.25 -22.53
C LEU A 44 -8.30 9.57 -21.40
N VAL A 45 -9.53 10.02 -21.18
CA VAL A 45 -10.45 9.43 -20.21
C VAL A 45 -11.48 8.60 -20.94
N LEU A 46 -11.61 7.33 -20.54
CA LEU A 46 -12.65 6.46 -21.07
C LEU A 46 -14.04 7.00 -20.69
N SER A 47 -14.82 7.39 -21.70
CA SER A 47 -16.19 7.86 -21.48
C SER A 47 -17.16 6.67 -21.45
N VAL A 48 -18.08 6.70 -20.49
CA VAL A 48 -19.20 5.74 -20.40
C VAL A 48 -20.50 6.31 -21.02
N GLY A 49 -20.36 7.15 -22.03
CA GLY A 49 -21.50 7.74 -22.76
C GLY A 49 -22.33 8.73 -21.94
N GLY A 50 -21.68 9.49 -21.05
CA GLY A 50 -22.34 10.49 -20.18
C GLY A 50 -23.13 9.90 -19.01
N ARG A 51 -23.11 8.58 -18.82
CA ARG A 51 -23.72 7.91 -17.67
C ARG A 51 -22.73 7.93 -16.51
N GLN A 52 -22.68 9.03 -15.82
CA GLN A 52 -21.89 9.15 -14.59
C GLN A 52 -22.81 8.99 -13.39
N HIS A 53 -22.37 8.20 -12.42
CA HIS A 53 -23.01 8.17 -11.12
C HIS A 53 -22.74 9.50 -10.40
N THR A 54 -23.79 10.15 -9.94
CA THR A 54 -23.70 11.46 -9.27
C THR A 54 -23.53 11.34 -7.76
N GLY A 55 -23.38 10.15 -7.21
CA GLY A 55 -23.20 9.89 -5.78
C GLY A 55 -22.09 8.88 -5.52
N ASP A 56 -21.71 8.76 -4.26
CA ASP A 56 -20.78 7.71 -3.82
C ASP A 56 -21.52 6.36 -3.77
N VAL A 57 -21.27 5.51 -4.76
CA VAL A 57 -21.85 4.15 -4.83
C VAL A 57 -21.38 3.24 -3.69
N TYR A 58 -20.36 3.65 -2.96
CA TYR A 58 -19.81 2.95 -1.81
C TYR A 58 -20.18 3.55 -0.45
N ALA A 59 -21.11 4.54 -0.40
CA ALA A 59 -21.50 5.20 0.85
C ALA A 59 -21.91 4.20 1.93
N ASP A 60 -22.75 3.22 1.60
CA ASP A 60 -23.18 2.17 2.52
C ASP A 60 -22.01 1.26 2.96
N TYR A 61 -21.06 1.00 2.06
CA TYR A 61 -19.86 0.26 2.41
C TYR A 61 -19.00 1.03 3.40
N TRP A 62 -18.82 2.33 3.21
CA TRP A 62 -18.04 3.16 4.13
C TRP A 62 -18.67 3.27 5.51
N ALA A 63 -20.01 3.33 5.59
CA ALA A 63 -20.74 3.45 6.82
C ALA A 63 -20.73 2.20 7.72
N ARG A 64 -20.37 1.03 7.18
CA ARG A 64 -20.38 -0.25 7.91
C ARG A 64 -19.00 -0.58 8.46
N GLU A 65 -18.96 -1.33 9.57
CA GLU A 65 -17.72 -1.84 10.17
C GLU A 65 -17.15 -3.07 9.44
N ASP A 66 -18.01 -3.84 8.79
CA ASP A 66 -17.61 -5.01 8.02
C ASP A 66 -17.14 -4.65 6.59
N GLY A 67 -16.42 -5.58 5.99
CA GLY A 67 -15.92 -5.48 4.63
C GLY A 67 -16.97 -5.80 3.57
N PHE A 68 -16.49 -6.00 2.34
CA PHE A 68 -17.35 -6.35 1.20
C PHE A 68 -18.12 -7.65 1.49
N ALA A 69 -19.42 -7.67 1.15
CA ALA A 69 -20.33 -8.79 1.40
C ALA A 69 -20.38 -9.26 2.87
N GLY A 70 -20.17 -8.36 3.84
CA GLY A 70 -20.24 -8.67 5.25
C GLY A 70 -19.01 -9.40 5.80
N GLN A 71 -17.92 -9.48 5.04
CA GLN A 71 -16.69 -10.11 5.50
C GLN A 71 -16.07 -9.39 6.68
N ARG A 72 -15.51 -10.16 7.61
CA ARG A 72 -14.75 -9.64 8.76
C ARG A 72 -13.37 -10.28 8.80
N ALA A 73 -12.40 -9.56 9.35
CA ALA A 73 -11.10 -10.16 9.63
C ALA A 73 -11.23 -11.21 10.72
N ASP A 74 -10.68 -12.41 10.50
CA ASP A 74 -10.53 -13.44 11.53
C ASP A 74 -9.45 -13.05 12.52
N ASP A 75 -8.40 -12.44 12.02
CA ASP A 75 -7.31 -11.87 12.82
C ASP A 75 -7.73 -10.53 13.43
N ARG A 76 -7.81 -10.49 14.75
CA ARG A 76 -8.32 -9.37 15.54
C ARG A 76 -7.24 -8.43 16.06
N ARG A 77 -6.00 -8.55 15.58
CA ARG A 77 -4.93 -7.61 15.93
C ARG A 77 -5.24 -6.20 15.47
N LEU A 78 -6.03 -6.04 14.39
CA LEU A 78 -6.57 -4.77 13.92
C LEU A 78 -8.07 -4.93 13.62
N ASP A 79 -8.79 -3.82 13.62
CA ASP A 79 -10.19 -3.80 13.20
C ASP A 79 -10.33 -4.15 11.72
N THR A 80 -11.45 -4.76 11.34
CA THR A 80 -11.70 -5.29 10.00
C THR A 80 -11.33 -4.34 8.87
N LYS A 81 -11.71 -3.08 8.99
CA LYS A 81 -11.47 -2.05 7.97
C LYS A 81 -10.34 -1.08 8.33
N THR A 82 -9.43 -1.48 9.21
CA THR A 82 -8.21 -0.69 9.44
C THR A 82 -7.43 -0.58 8.13
N PRO A 83 -7.17 0.63 7.65
CA PRO A 83 -6.32 0.84 6.48
C PRO A 83 -4.88 0.47 6.80
N ILE A 84 -4.26 -0.31 5.94
CA ILE A 84 -2.89 -0.80 6.08
C ILE A 84 -2.11 -0.63 4.78
N TYR A 85 -0.80 -0.54 4.90
CA TYR A 85 0.12 -0.85 3.83
C TYR A 85 0.64 -2.27 4.03
N ALA A 86 0.51 -3.09 2.98
CA ALA A 86 0.88 -4.50 2.99
C ALA A 86 1.97 -4.77 1.96
N PHE A 87 2.96 -5.59 2.30
CA PHE A 87 4.11 -5.85 1.45
C PHE A 87 4.78 -7.19 1.75
N GLN A 88 5.69 -7.60 0.86
CA GLN A 88 6.58 -8.74 1.09
C GLN A 88 8.03 -8.28 1.19
N ALA A 89 8.76 -8.83 2.13
CA ALA A 89 10.20 -8.65 2.26
C ALA A 89 10.83 -9.92 2.82
N ASP A 90 11.97 -10.31 2.29
CA ASP A 90 12.77 -11.46 2.76
C ASP A 90 11.96 -12.77 2.85
N GLY A 91 11.03 -12.99 1.93
CA GLY A 91 10.15 -14.16 1.87
C GLY A 91 8.97 -14.15 2.84
N GLU A 92 8.85 -13.11 3.67
CA GLU A 92 7.80 -12.95 4.68
C GLU A 92 6.79 -11.88 4.26
N ARG A 93 5.60 -11.95 4.84
CA ARG A 93 4.52 -10.98 4.62
C ARG A 93 4.36 -10.07 5.82
N TYR A 94 4.24 -8.79 5.53
CA TYR A 94 4.14 -7.73 6.52
C TYR A 94 2.93 -6.85 6.26
N ALA A 95 2.44 -6.25 7.33
CA ALA A 95 1.47 -5.18 7.27
C ALA A 95 1.79 -4.13 8.34
N VAL A 96 1.42 -2.89 8.07
CA VAL A 96 1.51 -1.78 9.02
C VAL A 96 0.30 -0.90 8.86
N SER A 97 -0.30 -0.42 9.95
CA SER A 97 -1.44 0.49 9.86
C SER A 97 -1.03 1.86 9.30
N HIS A 98 -1.92 2.49 8.54
CA HIS A 98 -1.66 3.83 8.02
C HIS A 98 -1.40 4.85 9.15
N ALA A 99 -2.12 4.74 10.26
CA ALA A 99 -1.91 5.58 11.44
C ALA A 99 -0.45 5.52 11.95
N ARG A 100 0.18 4.35 11.88
CA ARG A 100 1.55 4.14 12.37
C ARG A 100 2.61 4.79 11.50
N ILE A 101 2.35 4.98 10.21
CA ILE A 101 3.30 5.51 9.22
C ILE A 101 2.98 6.94 8.76
N ARG A 102 2.01 7.59 9.41
CA ARG A 102 1.72 9.00 9.16
C ARG A 102 2.92 9.88 9.58
N GLY A 103 3.39 10.71 8.68
CA GLY A 103 4.58 11.55 8.90
C GLY A 103 5.90 10.78 8.84
N GLY A 104 5.84 9.48 8.54
CA GLY A 104 7.00 8.61 8.40
C GLY A 104 7.29 7.77 9.64
N ALA A 105 7.72 6.55 9.38
CA ALA A 105 8.23 5.63 10.41
C ALA A 105 9.34 4.74 9.84
N ALA A 106 10.35 4.50 10.65
CA ALA A 106 11.40 3.54 10.33
C ALA A 106 11.21 2.25 11.14
N PHE A 107 11.47 1.12 10.51
CA PHE A 107 11.36 -0.21 11.10
C PHE A 107 12.61 -1.02 10.83
N ALA A 108 12.94 -1.93 11.72
CA ALA A 108 13.93 -2.96 11.49
C ALA A 108 13.23 -4.32 11.41
N LEU A 109 13.43 -5.02 10.30
CA LEU A 109 12.92 -6.38 10.15
C LEU A 109 13.81 -7.38 10.91
N PRO A 110 13.29 -8.56 11.26
CA PRO A 110 14.09 -9.62 11.88
C PRO A 110 15.32 -10.06 11.06
N SER A 111 15.28 -9.84 9.75
CA SER A 111 16.40 -10.07 8.84
C SER A 111 17.56 -9.06 8.99
N GLY A 112 17.37 -7.99 9.77
CA GLY A 112 18.29 -6.86 9.86
C GLY A 112 18.05 -5.76 8.82
N ARG A 113 17.14 -5.99 7.86
CA ARG A 113 16.79 -4.97 6.86
C ARG A 113 16.03 -3.82 7.53
N ALA A 114 16.46 -2.58 7.28
CA ALA A 114 15.71 -1.41 7.68
C ALA A 114 14.72 -0.98 6.60
N LEU A 115 13.59 -0.47 7.04
CA LEU A 115 12.52 0.05 6.19
C LEU A 115 12.18 1.47 6.60
N PHE A 116 11.82 2.28 5.62
CA PHE A 116 11.16 3.56 5.85
C PHE A 116 9.84 3.59 5.09
N LEU A 117 8.77 3.92 5.80
CA LEU A 117 7.43 4.06 5.24
C LEU A 117 6.86 5.42 5.62
N PHE A 118 6.20 6.06 4.67
CA PHE A 118 5.66 7.40 4.84
C PHE A 118 4.27 7.53 4.22
N ARG A 119 3.39 8.22 4.94
CA ARG A 119 2.11 8.74 4.45
C ARG A 119 1.90 10.15 4.97
N GLN A 120 1.24 10.98 4.16
CA GLN A 120 0.83 12.32 4.59
C GLN A 120 -0.36 12.26 5.55
N SER A 121 -1.31 11.37 5.30
CA SER A 121 -2.53 11.19 6.08
C SER A 121 -2.78 9.74 6.47
N ASP A 122 -3.39 9.51 7.62
CA ASP A 122 -3.88 8.21 8.07
C ASP A 122 -5.36 7.98 7.76
N SER A 123 -6.10 9.04 7.39
CA SER A 123 -7.53 9.01 7.11
C SER A 123 -7.85 8.91 5.62
N GLU A 124 -6.93 9.27 4.76
CA GLU A 124 -7.14 9.31 3.31
C GLU A 124 -6.71 7.98 2.67
N LEU A 125 -7.65 7.05 2.52
CA LEU A 125 -7.35 5.74 1.90
C LEU A 125 -6.79 5.88 0.47
N PHE A 126 -7.08 6.99 -0.18
CA PHE A 126 -6.65 7.27 -1.56
C PHE A 126 -5.24 7.84 -1.66
N ASP A 127 -4.62 8.23 -0.56
CA ASP A 127 -3.21 8.60 -0.56
C ASP A 127 -2.33 7.36 -0.80
N SER A 128 -1.19 7.58 -1.44
CA SER A 128 -0.18 6.53 -1.60
C SER A 128 0.71 6.43 -0.36
N THR A 129 1.20 5.21 -0.12
CA THR A 129 2.32 4.99 0.79
C THR A 129 3.62 4.99 0.01
N ALA A 130 4.60 5.78 0.45
CA ALA A 130 5.98 5.65 0.01
C ALA A 130 6.70 4.66 0.92
N ALA A 131 7.32 3.64 0.34
CA ALA A 131 8.03 2.61 1.07
C ALA A 131 9.41 2.38 0.45
N PHE A 132 10.42 2.27 1.30
CA PHE A 132 11.81 2.09 0.90
C PHE A 132 12.48 1.05 1.79
N ALA A 133 13.38 0.27 1.18
CA ALA A 133 14.10 -0.78 1.87
C ALA A 133 15.61 -0.56 1.67
N ARG A 134 16.31 -0.16 2.74
CA ARG A 134 17.76 -0.05 2.80
C ARG A 134 18.20 0.07 4.25
N GLU A 135 19.48 0.05 4.50
CA GLU A 135 20.02 0.21 5.85
C GLU A 135 19.90 1.66 6.35
N GLY A 136 19.26 1.82 7.49
CA GLY A 136 19.32 3.02 8.32
C GLY A 136 18.57 4.24 7.80
N PHE A 137 17.44 4.52 8.43
CA PHE A 137 16.69 5.78 8.24
C PHE A 137 16.60 6.50 9.57
N VAL A 138 16.84 7.80 9.58
CA VAL A 138 16.80 8.65 10.78
C VAL A 138 15.92 9.87 10.53
N SER A 139 15.29 10.37 11.60
CA SER A 139 14.55 11.63 11.57
C SER A 139 15.25 12.66 12.45
N GLU A 140 15.57 13.80 11.86
CA GLU A 140 16.16 14.94 12.56
C GLU A 140 15.35 16.20 12.28
N GLY A 141 14.79 16.79 13.33
CA GLY A 141 13.97 18.01 13.19
C GLY A 141 12.74 17.83 12.27
N GLY A 142 12.18 16.61 12.17
CA GLY A 142 11.06 16.30 11.30
C GLY A 142 11.45 16.02 9.84
N VAL A 143 12.73 16.02 9.51
CA VAL A 143 13.26 15.67 8.21
C VAL A 143 13.77 14.24 8.24
N TRP A 144 13.29 13.40 7.36
CA TRP A 144 13.74 12.02 7.21
C TRP A 144 14.96 11.95 6.28
N ARG A 145 15.97 11.20 6.70
CA ARG A 145 17.21 10.98 5.94
C ARG A 145 17.56 9.50 5.94
N HIS A 146 18.18 9.07 4.85
CA HIS A 146 18.93 7.83 4.83
C HIS A 146 20.32 8.05 5.44
N VAL A 147 20.93 7.04 6.03
CA VAL A 147 22.26 7.15 6.69
C VAL A 147 23.39 7.56 5.76
N THR A 148 23.23 7.38 4.45
CA THR A 148 24.20 7.84 3.44
C THR A 148 24.02 9.30 3.02
N GLY A 149 22.99 9.98 3.59
CA GLY A 149 22.80 11.43 3.47
C GLY A 149 21.60 11.86 2.63
N GLU A 150 20.99 10.96 1.84
CA GLU A 150 19.82 11.27 1.01
C GLU A 150 18.65 11.72 1.88
N THR A 151 17.99 12.79 1.48
CA THR A 151 16.88 13.41 2.20
C THR A 151 15.55 13.06 1.53
N PHE A 152 14.54 12.71 2.32
CA PHE A 152 13.21 12.43 1.84
C PHE A 152 12.41 13.72 1.61
N ASP A 153 11.88 13.88 0.39
CA ASP A 153 10.93 14.93 0.06
C ASP A 153 9.49 14.40 0.18
N PRO A 154 8.73 14.80 1.20
CA PRO A 154 7.36 14.33 1.40
C PRO A 154 6.38 14.81 0.31
N ARG A 155 6.71 15.85 -0.45
CA ARG A 155 5.85 16.33 -1.55
C ARG A 155 5.99 15.45 -2.78
N ARG A 156 7.21 14.98 -3.05
CA ARG A 156 7.52 14.09 -4.16
C ARG A 156 7.37 12.62 -3.79
N MET A 157 7.30 12.31 -2.50
CA MET A 157 7.29 10.95 -1.96
C MET A 157 8.53 10.15 -2.39
N GLU A 158 9.69 10.82 -2.42
CA GLU A 158 10.96 10.28 -2.92
C GLU A 158 12.14 10.80 -2.11
N PHE A 159 13.25 10.07 -2.14
CA PHE A 159 14.54 10.58 -1.71
C PHE A 159 15.22 11.36 -2.84
N ASP A 160 16.10 12.29 -2.50
CA ASP A 160 16.91 13.07 -3.46
C ASP A 160 18.07 12.28 -4.08
N GLY A 161 18.11 10.97 -3.87
CA GLY A 161 19.08 10.03 -4.40
C GLY A 161 18.50 8.63 -4.59
N GLU A 162 19.35 7.67 -4.97
CA GLU A 162 18.94 6.29 -5.23
C GLU A 162 18.69 5.52 -3.93
N VAL A 163 17.45 5.50 -3.48
CA VAL A 163 16.99 4.62 -2.41
C VAL A 163 15.96 3.63 -2.96
N THR A 164 16.22 2.35 -2.75
CA THR A 164 15.39 1.27 -3.32
C THR A 164 13.95 1.35 -2.82
N ARG A 165 13.00 1.51 -3.72
CA ARG A 165 11.58 1.41 -3.40
C ARG A 165 11.20 -0.03 -3.04
N LEU A 166 10.36 -0.16 -2.03
CA LEU A 166 9.72 -1.40 -1.65
C LEU A 166 8.33 -1.46 -2.29
N GLY A 167 8.06 -2.52 -3.05
CA GLY A 167 6.73 -2.82 -3.57
C GLY A 167 5.76 -3.17 -2.45
N GLY A 168 4.50 -2.84 -2.67
CA GLY A 168 3.40 -3.11 -1.76
C GLY A 168 2.17 -2.33 -2.16
N PHE A 169 1.10 -2.45 -1.39
CA PHE A 169 -0.16 -1.78 -1.70
C PHE A 169 -0.96 -1.44 -0.46
N ASP A 170 -1.72 -0.37 -0.58
CA ASP A 170 -2.67 0.09 0.42
C ASP A 170 -3.98 -0.69 0.31
N THR A 171 -4.43 -1.26 1.42
CA THR A 171 -5.65 -2.05 1.47
C THR A 171 -6.27 -2.03 2.88
N PHE A 172 -7.35 -2.79 3.11
CA PHE A 172 -7.90 -3.01 4.43
C PHE A 172 -7.37 -4.29 5.07
N TRP A 173 -7.31 -4.29 6.41
CA TRP A 173 -6.83 -5.43 7.19
C TRP A 173 -7.54 -6.75 6.84
N TYR A 174 -8.88 -6.75 6.73
CA TYR A 174 -9.61 -7.97 6.39
C TYR A 174 -9.21 -8.53 5.03
N THR A 175 -9.02 -7.68 4.04
CA THR A 175 -8.65 -8.10 2.68
C THR A 175 -7.29 -8.78 2.66
N TRP A 176 -6.34 -8.24 3.42
CA TRP A 176 -5.00 -8.79 3.50
C TRP A 176 -4.93 -10.03 4.40
N SER A 177 -5.40 -9.94 5.65
CA SER A 177 -5.22 -10.99 6.68
C SER A 177 -5.94 -12.28 6.34
N LEU A 178 -7.13 -12.23 5.73
CA LEU A 178 -7.85 -13.42 5.27
C LEU A 178 -7.07 -14.21 4.20
N ASN A 179 -6.26 -13.54 3.40
CA ASN A 179 -5.45 -14.17 2.36
C ASN A 179 -4.02 -14.49 2.84
N ASN A 180 -3.56 -13.87 3.93
CA ASN A 180 -2.19 -13.96 4.43
C ASN A 180 -2.19 -14.10 5.96
N PRO A 181 -2.65 -15.25 6.52
CA PRO A 181 -2.80 -15.43 7.96
C PRO A 181 -1.47 -15.36 8.74
N GLU A 182 -0.35 -15.66 8.07
CA GLU A 182 1.01 -15.61 8.65
C GLU A 182 1.62 -14.20 8.66
N THR A 183 0.82 -13.17 8.34
CA THR A 183 1.30 -11.78 8.26
C THR A 183 1.88 -11.30 9.59
N LYS A 184 3.07 -10.74 9.52
CA LYS A 184 3.72 -10.03 10.62
C LYS A 184 3.25 -8.58 10.63
N LEU A 185 2.68 -8.15 11.76
CA LEU A 185 2.25 -6.77 11.95
C LEU A 185 3.42 -5.95 12.51
N LEU A 186 3.74 -4.83 11.85
CA LEU A 186 4.73 -3.86 12.33
C LEU A 186 4.03 -2.83 13.22
N GLU A 187 4.54 -2.66 14.45
CA GLU A 187 4.02 -1.78 15.48
C GLU A 187 4.95 -0.57 15.75
#